data_144461a6212fe710b18116365801eb9e
#
_entry.id   144461a6212fe710b18116365801eb9e
#
_cell.length_a   1.000
_cell.length_b   1.000
_cell.length_c   1.000
_cell.angle_alpha   90.00
_cell.angle_beta   90.00
_cell.angle_gamma   90.00
#
_symmetry.space_group_name_H-M   'P 1'
#
loop_
_entity.id
_entity.type
_entity.pdbx_description
1 polymer ?
#
loop_
_entity_poly.entity_id
_entity_poly.type
_entity_poly.pdbx_seq_one_letter_code
_entity_poly.pdbx_strand_id
1 'polypeptide(L)'
;MKPSDKLPEGVAGWSEQELSSNPHDQQDKARKVEEMFTSIAESYDLNNRVHSMWRDQAWRKQAVKMASMTTSDDVVDVACGTGDLAMAFSKAGASSVLGVDFTQAMLDVAVVKATKEGLTIPYVQGDAMDLELPDKSANIVSIAFGIRNVQKPELAFAEFFRILRPGGRLIVLEFSKPKNPVVSFFNGVYTKRIMPITATCISRDQSGAYKY
;
A
#
# COMPACT_ATOMS: atom_id res chain seq x y z
N MET A 1 29.77 -26.77 -17.48
CA MET A 1 28.44 -27.18 -17.07
C MET A 1 28.01 -26.23 -15.97
N LYS A 2 27.15 -25.22 -16.29
CA LYS A 2 26.66 -24.24 -15.32
C LYS A 2 25.53 -24.87 -14.50
N PRO A 3 25.48 -24.72 -13.17
CA PRO A 3 24.34 -25.19 -12.40
C PRO A 3 23.12 -24.35 -12.78
N SER A 4 22.02 -25.01 -13.06
CA SER A 4 20.72 -24.38 -13.30
C SER A 4 20.24 -23.76 -11.99
N ASP A 5 20.18 -22.42 -11.93
CA ASP A 5 19.44 -21.70 -10.91
C ASP A 5 17.94 -21.99 -11.06
N LYS A 6 17.49 -23.12 -10.50
CA LYS A 6 16.08 -23.33 -10.22
C LYS A 6 15.76 -22.53 -8.95
N LEU A 7 14.85 -21.57 -9.09
CA LEU A 7 14.18 -20.91 -7.97
C LEU A 7 13.64 -21.98 -6.99
N PRO A 8 13.71 -21.76 -5.67
CA PRO A 8 13.09 -22.68 -4.73
C PRO A 8 11.60 -22.79 -5.02
N GLU A 9 11.10 -24.02 -5.08
CA GLU A 9 9.67 -24.31 -5.21
C GLU A 9 8.94 -23.65 -4.02
N GLY A 10 8.06 -22.67 -4.30
CA GLY A 10 7.21 -22.02 -3.32
C GLY A 10 7.13 -20.50 -3.36
N VAL A 11 7.92 -19.80 -4.19
CA VAL A 11 7.77 -18.35 -4.35
C VAL A 11 6.94 -18.09 -5.62
N ALA A 12 5.69 -17.69 -5.44
CA ALA A 12 4.78 -17.36 -6.54
C ALA A 12 5.19 -16.03 -7.19
N GLY A 13 6.14 -16.09 -8.14
CA GLY A 13 6.46 -14.97 -9.03
C GLY A 13 5.37 -14.80 -10.09
N TRP A 14 5.16 -13.56 -10.53
CA TRP A 14 4.32 -13.28 -11.69
C TRP A 14 5.02 -13.76 -12.96
N SER A 15 4.37 -14.63 -13.75
CA SER A 15 4.87 -15.03 -15.07
C SER A 15 4.70 -13.88 -16.08
N GLU A 16 5.51 -13.88 -17.15
CA GLU A 16 5.37 -12.87 -18.21
C GLU A 16 3.98 -12.89 -18.89
N GLN A 17 3.34 -14.06 -18.95
CA GLN A 17 1.97 -14.20 -19.45
C GLN A 17 0.95 -13.55 -18.51
N GLU A 18 1.10 -13.72 -17.21
CA GLU A 18 0.23 -13.10 -16.20
C GLU A 18 0.40 -11.60 -16.13
N LEU A 19 1.62 -11.07 -16.31
CA LEU A 19 1.88 -9.63 -16.40
C LEU A 19 1.34 -9.00 -17.68
N SER A 20 1.18 -9.77 -18.75
CA SER A 20 0.60 -9.31 -20.02
C SER A 20 -0.93 -9.40 -20.07
N SER A 21 -1.55 -10.22 -19.22
CA SER A 21 -2.99 -10.33 -19.05
C SER A 21 -3.49 -9.25 -18.07
N ASN A 22 -4.82 -9.02 -18.02
CA ASN A 22 -5.38 -8.12 -17.01
C ASN A 22 -5.22 -8.76 -15.61
N PRO A 23 -4.35 -8.24 -14.72
CA PRO A 23 -4.13 -8.86 -13.40
C PRO A 23 -5.38 -8.86 -12.51
N HIS A 24 -6.40 -8.04 -12.84
CA HIS A 24 -7.64 -7.95 -12.08
C HIS A 24 -8.57 -9.15 -12.28
N ASP A 25 -8.41 -9.90 -13.36
CA ASP A 25 -9.28 -11.05 -13.71
C ASP A 25 -8.81 -12.39 -13.12
N GLN A 26 -7.67 -12.41 -12.39
CA GLN A 26 -7.11 -13.64 -11.84
C GLN A 26 -7.72 -13.99 -10.48
N GLN A 27 -8.24 -15.21 -10.35
CA GLN A 27 -8.83 -15.72 -9.09
C GLN A 27 -7.82 -15.75 -7.92
N ASP A 28 -6.52 -15.86 -8.22
CA ASP A 28 -5.43 -15.94 -7.22
C ASP A 28 -4.74 -14.59 -6.94
N LYS A 29 -5.27 -13.47 -7.43
CA LYS A 29 -4.61 -12.17 -7.30
C LYS A 29 -4.34 -11.81 -5.82
N ALA A 30 -5.32 -11.98 -4.95
CA ALA A 30 -5.19 -11.61 -3.53
C ALA A 30 -4.02 -12.36 -2.86
N ARG A 31 -3.94 -13.68 -3.05
CA ARG A 31 -2.86 -14.51 -2.50
C ARG A 31 -1.48 -14.11 -3.04
N LYS A 32 -1.37 -13.87 -4.35
CA LYS A 32 -0.10 -13.45 -4.98
C LYS A 32 0.34 -12.08 -4.50
N VAL A 33 -0.59 -11.16 -4.32
CA VAL A 33 -0.33 -9.82 -3.76
C VAL A 33 0.15 -9.94 -2.32
N GLU A 34 -0.47 -10.78 -1.49
CA GLU A 34 -0.05 -11.04 -0.11
C GLU A 34 1.37 -11.64 -0.04
N GLU A 35 1.65 -12.69 -0.83
CA GLU A 35 2.97 -13.32 -0.90
C GLU A 35 4.04 -12.31 -1.35
N MET A 36 3.72 -11.49 -2.35
CA MET A 36 4.60 -10.43 -2.84
C MET A 36 4.93 -9.42 -1.73
N PHE A 37 3.94 -8.87 -1.05
CA PHE A 37 4.15 -7.90 0.01
C PHE A 37 4.84 -8.52 1.23
N THR A 38 4.56 -9.78 1.54
CA THR A 38 5.27 -10.53 2.59
C THR A 38 6.77 -10.60 2.28
N SER A 39 7.14 -10.90 1.04
CA SER A 39 8.56 -11.07 0.64
C SER A 39 9.36 -9.75 0.68
N ILE A 40 8.71 -8.61 0.53
CA ILE A 40 9.39 -7.30 0.46
C ILE A 40 9.18 -6.43 1.71
N ALA A 41 8.43 -6.87 2.72
CA ALA A 41 7.99 -6.06 3.85
C ALA A 41 9.15 -5.30 4.54
N GLU A 42 10.27 -5.96 4.81
CA GLU A 42 11.44 -5.35 5.47
C GLU A 42 12.10 -4.25 4.64
N SER A 43 12.13 -4.40 3.31
CA SER A 43 12.79 -3.47 2.40
C SER A 43 11.84 -2.43 1.79
N TYR A 44 10.53 -2.60 2.01
CA TYR A 44 9.47 -1.82 1.38
C TYR A 44 9.64 -0.31 1.56
N ASP A 45 9.88 0.12 2.79
CA ASP A 45 10.04 1.54 3.09
C ASP A 45 11.28 2.15 2.41
N LEU A 46 12.41 1.45 2.45
CA LEU A 46 13.63 1.92 1.82
C LEU A 46 13.43 2.07 0.30
N ASN A 47 12.81 1.08 -0.34
CA ASN A 47 12.49 1.15 -1.76
C ASN A 47 11.60 2.35 -2.09
N ASN A 48 10.52 2.55 -1.33
CA ASN A 48 9.63 3.69 -1.53
C ASN A 48 10.35 5.03 -1.35
N ARG A 49 11.21 5.17 -0.33
CA ARG A 49 12.02 6.39 -0.09
C ARG A 49 12.94 6.69 -1.27
N VAL A 50 13.70 5.69 -1.72
CA VAL A 50 14.67 5.85 -2.81
C VAL A 50 13.96 6.18 -4.12
N HIS A 51 12.94 5.40 -4.50
CA HIS A 51 12.25 5.58 -5.79
C HIS A 51 11.36 6.80 -5.87
N SER A 52 10.88 7.31 -4.72
CA SER A 52 10.17 8.58 -4.66
C SER A 52 11.06 9.79 -4.40
N MET A 53 12.38 9.57 -4.20
CA MET A 53 13.29 10.62 -3.71
C MET A 53 12.76 11.28 -2.43
N TRP A 54 12.29 10.46 -1.49
CA TRP A 54 11.64 10.86 -0.21
C TRP A 54 10.35 11.68 -0.36
N ARG A 55 9.81 11.81 -1.57
CA ARG A 55 8.57 12.57 -1.81
C ARG A 55 7.33 11.84 -1.30
N ASP A 56 7.39 10.52 -1.13
CA ASP A 56 6.30 9.71 -0.57
C ASP A 56 5.86 10.25 0.81
N GLN A 57 6.78 10.73 1.62
CA GLN A 57 6.46 11.34 2.92
C GLN A 57 5.76 12.71 2.77
N ALA A 58 6.19 13.51 1.80
CA ALA A 58 5.54 14.79 1.51
C ALA A 58 4.12 14.58 0.98
N TRP A 59 3.90 13.57 0.15
CA TRP A 59 2.57 13.22 -0.36
C TRP A 59 1.62 12.78 0.77
N ARG A 60 2.09 11.95 1.72
CA ARG A 60 1.31 11.56 2.90
C ARG A 60 0.96 12.75 3.79
N LYS A 61 1.92 13.65 4.05
CA LYS A 61 1.64 14.89 4.78
C LYS A 61 0.59 15.75 4.06
N GLN A 62 0.66 15.81 2.73
CA GLN A 62 -0.34 16.52 1.94
C GLN A 62 -1.71 15.85 2.02
N ALA A 63 -1.80 14.51 1.98
CA ALA A 63 -3.04 13.77 2.16
C ALA A 63 -3.69 14.06 3.51
N VAL A 64 -2.91 14.05 4.60
CA VAL A 64 -3.38 14.43 5.95
C VAL A 64 -3.90 15.87 5.96
N LYS A 65 -3.18 16.81 5.34
CA LYS A 65 -3.63 18.21 5.24
C LYS A 65 -4.95 18.34 4.47
N MET A 66 -5.09 17.62 3.35
CA MET A 66 -6.31 17.63 2.53
C MET A 66 -7.50 16.99 3.25
N ALA A 67 -7.26 16.07 4.16
CA ALA A 67 -8.31 15.49 5.00
C ALA A 67 -8.98 16.53 5.90
N SER A 68 -8.39 17.72 6.09
CA SER A 68 -8.92 18.77 6.98
C SER A 68 -9.33 18.20 8.35
N MET A 69 -8.46 17.32 8.88
CA MET A 69 -8.69 16.58 10.11
C MET A 69 -8.76 17.50 11.33
N THR A 70 -9.60 17.12 12.28
CA THR A 70 -9.69 17.72 13.62
C THR A 70 -9.22 16.72 14.68
N THR A 71 -8.98 17.19 15.90
CA THR A 71 -8.56 16.34 17.02
C THR A 71 -9.69 15.43 17.54
N SER A 72 -10.90 15.55 17.02
CA SER A 72 -12.05 14.68 17.33
C SER A 72 -12.31 13.60 16.26
N ASP A 73 -11.51 13.59 15.18
CA ASP A 73 -11.73 12.64 14.08
C ASP A 73 -11.11 11.28 14.38
N ASP A 74 -11.89 10.22 14.17
CA ASP A 74 -11.44 8.84 14.14
C ASP A 74 -11.06 8.47 12.71
N VAL A 75 -9.87 7.90 12.52
CA VAL A 75 -9.28 7.58 11.22
C VAL A 75 -9.12 6.07 11.05
N VAL A 76 -9.53 5.54 9.91
CA VAL A 76 -9.20 4.18 9.48
C VAL A 76 -8.34 4.27 8.22
N ASP A 77 -7.09 3.78 8.31
CA ASP A 77 -6.15 3.71 7.18
C ASP A 77 -6.16 2.29 6.63
N VAL A 78 -6.74 2.11 5.44
CA VAL A 78 -6.94 0.80 4.81
C VAL A 78 -5.84 0.53 3.80
N ALA A 79 -5.40 -0.71 3.70
CA ALA A 79 -4.17 -1.11 3.02
C ALA A 79 -3.00 -0.25 3.54
N CYS A 80 -2.88 -0.17 4.86
CA CYS A 80 -1.95 0.74 5.53
C CYS A 80 -0.48 0.34 5.34
N GLY A 81 -0.20 -0.89 4.90
CA GLY A 81 1.14 -1.44 4.72
C GLY A 81 1.95 -1.32 6.00
N THR A 82 3.14 -0.74 5.89
CA THR A 82 4.03 -0.48 7.03
C THR A 82 3.64 0.72 7.89
N GLY A 83 2.41 1.25 7.75
CA GLY A 83 1.78 2.20 8.66
C GLY A 83 2.18 3.68 8.51
N ASP A 84 2.87 4.06 7.43
CA ASP A 84 3.36 5.44 7.26
C ASP A 84 2.26 6.51 7.28
N LEU A 85 1.12 6.25 6.60
CA LEU A 85 0.02 7.22 6.56
C LEU A 85 -0.75 7.22 7.89
N ALA A 86 -0.99 6.05 8.49
CA ALA A 86 -1.58 5.92 9.82
C ALA A 86 -0.77 6.70 10.87
N MET A 87 0.56 6.55 10.87
CA MET A 87 1.43 7.34 11.76
C MET A 87 1.37 8.83 11.45
N ALA A 88 1.24 9.23 10.19
CA ALA A 88 1.12 10.64 9.83
C ALA A 88 -0.18 11.26 10.38
N PHE A 89 -1.32 10.55 10.34
CA PHE A 89 -2.57 10.97 10.97
C PHE A 89 -2.45 11.04 12.48
N SER A 90 -1.85 10.04 13.13
CA SER A 90 -1.64 10.02 14.57
C SER A 90 -0.77 11.21 15.04
N LYS A 91 0.35 11.48 14.35
CA LYS A 91 1.21 12.65 14.63
C LYS A 91 0.52 13.98 14.38
N ALA A 92 -0.45 14.03 13.50
CA ALA A 92 -1.24 15.23 13.24
C ALA A 92 -2.35 15.45 14.28
N GLY A 93 -2.52 14.55 15.26
CA GLY A 93 -3.43 14.70 16.39
C GLY A 93 -4.83 14.14 16.16
N ALA A 94 -5.00 13.11 15.35
CA ALA A 94 -6.27 12.36 15.25
C ALA A 94 -6.70 11.85 16.64
N SER A 95 -8.01 11.79 16.89
CA SER A 95 -8.59 11.23 18.13
C SER A 95 -8.20 9.76 18.29
N SER A 96 -8.36 9.00 17.22
CA SER A 96 -7.91 7.61 17.12
C SER A 96 -7.46 7.30 15.69
N VAL A 97 -6.56 6.34 15.55
CA VAL A 97 -6.13 5.82 14.24
C VAL A 97 -6.11 4.30 14.32
N LEU A 98 -6.74 3.64 13.35
CA LEU A 98 -6.68 2.20 13.13
C LEU A 98 -6.05 1.93 11.76
N GLY A 99 -5.00 1.11 11.72
CA GLY A 99 -4.45 0.60 10.47
C GLY A 99 -5.02 -0.78 10.13
N VAL A 100 -5.47 -0.97 8.90
CA VAL A 100 -5.95 -2.26 8.39
C VAL A 100 -5.13 -2.62 7.16
N ASP A 101 -4.58 -3.84 7.13
CA ASP A 101 -3.88 -4.36 5.94
C ASP A 101 -4.14 -5.85 5.77
N PHE A 102 -4.09 -6.30 4.53
CA PHE A 102 -4.29 -7.71 4.20
C PHE A 102 -3.09 -8.59 4.58
N THR A 103 -1.88 -7.99 4.62
CA THR A 103 -0.60 -8.69 4.79
C THR A 103 -0.07 -8.54 6.22
N GLN A 104 -0.07 -9.62 6.99
CA GLN A 104 0.40 -9.60 8.38
C GLN A 104 1.86 -9.13 8.50
N ALA A 105 2.75 -9.55 7.61
CA ALA A 105 4.16 -9.13 7.63
C ALA A 105 4.35 -7.61 7.52
N MET A 106 3.45 -6.91 6.80
CA MET A 106 3.45 -5.45 6.74
C MET A 106 3.04 -4.83 8.07
N LEU A 107 2.02 -5.40 8.72
CA LEU A 107 1.55 -4.93 10.03
C LEU A 107 2.60 -5.13 11.13
N ASP A 108 3.37 -6.22 11.09
CA ASP A 108 4.46 -6.45 12.03
C ASP A 108 5.52 -5.34 11.94
N VAL A 109 5.86 -4.91 10.73
CA VAL A 109 6.75 -3.75 10.51
C VAL A 109 6.10 -2.46 11.01
N ALA A 110 4.79 -2.26 10.75
CA ALA A 110 4.06 -1.08 11.18
C ALA A 110 4.05 -0.91 12.71
N VAL A 111 3.79 -2.00 13.46
CA VAL A 111 3.82 -2.01 14.92
C VAL A 111 5.20 -1.62 15.45
N VAL A 112 6.27 -2.22 14.91
CA VAL A 112 7.64 -1.90 15.32
C VAL A 112 7.99 -0.43 15.06
N LYS A 113 7.57 0.10 13.89
CA LYS A 113 7.81 1.52 13.53
C LYS A 113 7.02 2.47 14.44
N ALA A 114 5.74 2.23 14.65
CA ALA A 114 4.90 3.06 15.52
C ALA A 114 5.46 3.09 16.94
N THR A 115 5.84 1.94 17.49
CA THR A 115 6.44 1.83 18.83
C THR A 115 7.74 2.62 18.96
N LYS A 116 8.63 2.55 17.96
CA LYS A 116 9.89 3.34 17.92
C LYS A 116 9.64 4.84 17.93
N GLU A 117 8.52 5.28 17.36
CA GLU A 117 8.11 6.69 17.31
C GLU A 117 7.28 7.11 18.54
N GLY A 118 7.07 6.20 19.51
CA GLY A 118 6.26 6.45 20.70
C GLY A 118 4.76 6.58 20.42
N LEU A 119 4.29 6.01 19.30
CA LEU A 119 2.89 6.03 18.90
C LEU A 119 2.19 4.71 19.28
N THR A 120 0.95 4.82 19.76
CA THR A 120 0.09 3.67 20.06
C THR A 120 -1.03 3.63 19.02
N ILE A 121 -0.79 2.87 17.93
CA ILE A 121 -1.73 2.68 16.83
C ILE A 121 -2.08 1.20 16.77
N PRO A 122 -3.34 0.79 16.93
CA PRO A 122 -3.77 -0.56 16.65
C PRO A 122 -3.65 -0.86 15.15
N TYR A 123 -3.11 -2.02 14.83
CA TYR A 123 -3.03 -2.56 13.48
C TYR A 123 -3.70 -3.93 13.46
N VAL A 124 -4.59 -4.15 12.49
CA VAL A 124 -5.36 -5.40 12.36
C VAL A 124 -5.29 -5.92 10.94
N GLN A 125 -5.22 -7.25 10.80
CA GLN A 125 -5.33 -7.87 9.49
C GLN A 125 -6.79 -7.81 9.03
N GLY A 126 -7.01 -7.45 7.75
CA GLY A 126 -8.36 -7.37 7.19
C GLY A 126 -8.35 -7.14 5.68
N ASP A 127 -9.46 -7.52 5.04
CA ASP A 127 -9.70 -7.29 3.62
C ASP A 127 -10.42 -5.95 3.43
N ALA A 128 -9.88 -5.10 2.54
CA ALA A 128 -10.51 -3.84 2.18
C ALA A 128 -11.93 -4.01 1.60
N MET A 129 -12.23 -5.19 1.03
CA MET A 129 -13.53 -5.51 0.44
C MET A 129 -14.56 -6.04 1.46
N ASP A 130 -14.12 -6.35 2.68
CA ASP A 130 -14.97 -6.86 3.78
C ASP A 130 -14.34 -6.45 5.12
N LEU A 131 -14.54 -5.19 5.50
CA LEU A 131 -14.00 -4.63 6.73
C LEU A 131 -14.87 -5.07 7.93
N GLU A 132 -14.28 -5.80 8.86
CA GLU A 132 -14.94 -6.20 10.11
C GLU A 132 -15.06 -5.03 11.09
N LEU A 133 -15.58 -3.90 10.59
CA LEU A 133 -15.78 -2.68 11.36
C LEU A 133 -17.26 -2.27 11.35
N PRO A 134 -17.76 -1.65 12.44
CA PRO A 134 -19.13 -1.18 12.50
C PRO A 134 -19.44 -0.12 11.44
N ASP A 135 -20.70 -0.05 11.00
CA ASP A 135 -21.20 1.05 10.19
C ASP A 135 -20.96 2.38 10.89
N LYS A 136 -20.64 3.43 10.12
CA LYS A 136 -20.49 4.80 10.61
C LYS A 136 -19.51 4.90 11.81
N SER A 137 -18.42 4.15 11.76
CA SER A 137 -17.40 4.09 12.84
C SER A 137 -16.25 5.08 12.65
N ALA A 138 -16.03 5.60 11.42
CA ALA A 138 -14.91 6.48 11.11
C ALA A 138 -15.34 7.86 10.60
N ASN A 139 -14.58 8.91 10.91
CA ASN A 139 -14.72 10.24 10.31
C ASN A 139 -13.89 10.36 9.03
N ILE A 140 -12.74 9.66 8.98
CA ILE A 140 -11.85 9.64 7.82
C ILE A 140 -11.51 8.19 7.52
N VAL A 141 -11.66 7.80 6.26
CA VAL A 141 -11.08 6.58 5.71
C VAL A 141 -9.99 7.00 4.73
N SER A 142 -8.81 6.41 4.84
CA SER A 142 -7.70 6.67 3.93
C SER A 142 -7.19 5.39 3.29
N ILE A 143 -6.68 5.51 2.08
CA ILE A 143 -5.95 4.46 1.38
C ILE A 143 -4.84 5.11 0.55
N ALA A 144 -3.58 4.66 0.74
CA ALA A 144 -2.43 5.19 0.01
C ALA A 144 -1.71 4.10 -0.77
N PHE A 145 -1.69 4.22 -2.11
CA PHE A 145 -1.02 3.31 -3.04
C PHE A 145 -1.48 1.85 -2.98
N GLY A 146 -2.65 1.61 -2.33
CA GLY A 146 -3.19 0.29 -2.10
C GLY A 146 -4.34 -0.09 -3.04
N ILE A 147 -5.16 0.87 -3.48
CA ILE A 147 -6.42 0.58 -4.18
C ILE A 147 -6.25 -0.21 -5.48
N ARG A 148 -5.12 -0.03 -6.20
CA ARG A 148 -4.80 -0.78 -7.42
C ARG A 148 -4.56 -2.28 -7.16
N ASN A 149 -4.19 -2.64 -5.94
CA ASN A 149 -3.92 -4.03 -5.54
C ASN A 149 -5.20 -4.77 -5.11
N VAL A 150 -6.25 -4.04 -4.77
CA VAL A 150 -7.56 -4.62 -4.42
C VAL A 150 -8.15 -5.34 -5.63
N GLN A 151 -8.72 -6.52 -5.41
CA GLN A 151 -9.28 -7.34 -6.48
C GLN A 151 -10.51 -6.71 -7.11
N LYS A 152 -11.42 -6.19 -6.28
CA LYS A 152 -12.66 -5.48 -6.69
C LYS A 152 -12.73 -4.14 -5.97
N PRO A 153 -12.14 -3.07 -6.53
CA PRO A 153 -12.11 -1.75 -5.89
C PRO A 153 -13.50 -1.21 -5.56
N GLU A 154 -14.53 -1.57 -6.36
CA GLU A 154 -15.91 -1.17 -6.13
C GLU A 154 -16.46 -1.69 -4.80
N LEU A 155 -16.10 -2.91 -4.38
CA LEU A 155 -16.49 -3.47 -3.08
C LEU A 155 -15.76 -2.74 -1.94
N ALA A 156 -14.47 -2.45 -2.11
CA ALA A 156 -13.73 -1.67 -1.12
C ALA A 156 -14.33 -0.27 -0.93
N PHE A 157 -14.70 0.41 -2.02
CA PHE A 157 -15.37 1.71 -1.90
C PHE A 157 -16.75 1.61 -1.22
N ALA A 158 -17.50 0.52 -1.43
CA ALA A 158 -18.75 0.29 -0.72
C ALA A 158 -18.50 0.13 0.80
N GLU A 159 -17.47 -0.63 1.20
CA GLU A 159 -17.06 -0.77 2.60
C GLU A 159 -16.60 0.55 3.21
N PHE A 160 -15.78 1.32 2.48
CA PHE A 160 -15.34 2.65 2.94
C PHE A 160 -16.54 3.57 3.19
N PHE A 161 -17.52 3.55 2.27
CA PHE A 161 -18.74 4.33 2.44
C PHE A 161 -19.59 3.83 3.62
N ARG A 162 -19.68 2.52 3.85
CA ARG A 162 -20.42 1.91 4.95
C ARG A 162 -19.88 2.35 6.32
N ILE A 163 -18.56 2.30 6.48
CA ILE A 163 -17.91 2.64 7.76
C ILE A 163 -17.78 4.15 7.97
N LEU A 164 -17.92 4.99 6.94
CA LEU A 164 -17.86 6.44 7.08
C LEU A 164 -19.14 6.97 7.75
N ARG A 165 -18.94 7.85 8.74
CA ARG A 165 -20.02 8.65 9.34
C ARG A 165 -20.57 9.64 8.31
N PRO A 166 -21.84 10.08 8.44
CA PRO A 166 -22.35 11.19 7.65
C PRO A 166 -21.43 12.42 7.77
N GLY A 167 -21.03 13.00 6.63
CA GLY A 167 -20.05 14.09 6.58
C GLY A 167 -18.58 13.64 6.71
N GLY A 168 -18.33 12.34 6.79
CA GLY A 168 -16.98 11.77 6.76
C GLY A 168 -16.30 11.94 5.40
N ARG A 169 -15.00 11.69 5.36
CA ARG A 169 -14.14 11.96 4.20
C ARG A 169 -13.35 10.74 3.80
N LEU A 170 -13.34 10.41 2.51
CA LEU A 170 -12.45 9.41 1.94
C LEU A 170 -11.24 10.10 1.31
N ILE A 171 -10.04 9.68 1.69
CA ILE A 171 -8.77 10.16 1.17
C ILE A 171 -8.10 9.04 0.38
N VAL A 172 -7.98 9.23 -0.93
CA VAL A 172 -7.29 8.29 -1.82
C VAL A 172 -6.01 8.95 -2.33
N LEU A 173 -4.87 8.38 -1.97
CA LEU A 173 -3.56 8.79 -2.48
C LEU A 173 -3.06 7.73 -3.46
N GLU A 174 -3.01 8.06 -4.76
CA GLU A 174 -2.62 7.09 -5.78
C GLU A 174 -1.88 7.77 -6.95
N PHE A 175 -1.07 7.00 -7.66
CA PHE A 175 -0.39 7.46 -8.85
C PHE A 175 -1.36 7.62 -10.02
N SER A 176 -1.16 8.67 -10.79
CA SER A 176 -1.88 8.90 -12.05
C SER A 176 -0.91 8.97 -13.23
N LYS A 177 -1.40 8.64 -14.41
CA LYS A 177 -0.59 8.79 -15.63
C LYS A 177 -0.32 10.27 -15.92
N PRO A 178 0.95 10.67 -16.19
CA PRO A 178 1.27 12.03 -16.57
C PRO A 178 0.53 12.43 -17.86
N LYS A 179 -0.11 13.61 -17.85
CA LYS A 179 -0.80 14.15 -19.04
C LYS A 179 0.18 14.65 -20.10
N ASN A 180 1.35 15.15 -19.69
CA ASN A 180 2.37 15.63 -20.60
C ASN A 180 3.08 14.46 -21.29
N PRO A 181 3.14 14.36 -22.63
CA PRO A 181 3.70 13.24 -23.35
C PRO A 181 5.20 13.05 -23.11
N VAL A 182 5.96 14.11 -22.93
CA VAL A 182 7.40 14.04 -22.65
C VAL A 182 7.64 13.45 -21.25
N VAL A 183 6.92 13.95 -20.26
CA VAL A 183 6.97 13.40 -18.88
C VAL A 183 6.52 11.95 -18.87
N SER A 184 5.46 11.60 -19.61
CA SER A 184 4.97 10.23 -19.74
C SER A 184 6.01 9.29 -20.34
N PHE A 185 6.74 9.74 -21.37
CA PHE A 185 7.82 8.96 -21.99
C PHE A 185 8.94 8.65 -20.98
N PHE A 186 9.49 9.68 -20.31
CA PHE A 186 10.55 9.49 -19.32
C PHE A 186 10.09 8.66 -18.10
N ASN A 187 8.87 8.90 -17.64
CA ASN A 187 8.27 8.08 -16.58
C ASN A 187 8.16 6.60 -17.02
N GLY A 188 7.74 6.36 -18.26
CA GLY A 188 7.65 5.00 -18.81
C GLY A 188 9.03 4.30 -18.90
N VAL A 189 10.08 5.01 -19.28
CA VAL A 189 11.45 4.46 -19.28
C VAL A 189 11.91 4.16 -17.85
N TYR A 190 11.68 5.08 -16.92
CA TYR A 190 12.06 4.90 -15.51
C TYR A 190 11.34 3.72 -14.87
N THR A 191 10.00 3.68 -14.96
CA THR A 191 9.20 2.64 -14.30
C THR A 191 9.36 1.26 -14.91
N LYS A 192 9.58 1.16 -16.23
CA LYS A 192 9.67 -0.14 -16.92
C LYS A 192 11.09 -0.71 -16.97
N ARG A 193 12.14 0.12 -16.88
CA ARG A 193 13.53 -0.34 -17.07
C ARG A 193 14.44 -0.07 -15.87
N ILE A 194 14.34 1.08 -15.23
CA ILE A 194 15.26 1.47 -14.15
C ILE A 194 14.74 0.95 -12.81
N MET A 195 13.49 1.27 -12.47
CA MET A 195 12.91 0.96 -11.17
C MET A 195 12.92 -0.55 -10.83
N PRO A 196 12.56 -1.49 -11.73
CA PRO A 196 12.58 -2.92 -11.40
C PRO A 196 13.98 -3.43 -11.05
N ILE A 197 15.02 -2.94 -11.74
CA ILE A 197 16.40 -3.36 -11.51
C ILE A 197 16.89 -2.82 -10.16
N THR A 198 16.73 -1.52 -9.92
CA THR A 198 17.20 -0.88 -8.69
C THR A 198 16.42 -1.34 -7.47
N ALA A 199 15.11 -1.54 -7.59
CA ALA A 199 14.28 -2.03 -6.50
C ALA A 199 14.61 -3.49 -6.14
N THR A 200 14.83 -4.36 -7.11
CA THR A 200 15.30 -5.73 -6.89
C THR A 200 16.68 -5.75 -6.23
N CYS A 201 17.60 -4.86 -6.64
CA CYS A 201 18.92 -4.76 -6.00
C CYS A 201 18.83 -4.32 -4.53
N ILE A 202 17.95 -3.37 -4.20
CA ILE A 202 17.76 -2.86 -2.84
C ILE A 202 17.10 -3.92 -1.94
N SER A 203 16.06 -4.58 -2.44
CA SER A 203 15.31 -5.58 -1.68
C SER A 203 16.01 -6.93 -1.61
N ARG A 204 16.95 -7.22 -2.52
CA ARG A 204 17.47 -8.57 -2.78
C ARG A 204 16.36 -9.57 -3.10
N ASP A 205 15.22 -9.08 -3.57
CA ASP A 205 14.05 -9.88 -3.88
C ASP A 205 14.28 -10.73 -5.12
N GLN A 206 14.01 -12.03 -4.99
CA GLN A 206 14.08 -12.99 -6.09
C GLN A 206 12.69 -13.37 -6.62
N SER A 207 11.60 -12.90 -5.98
CA SER A 207 10.22 -13.23 -6.36
C SER A 207 9.74 -12.48 -7.59
N GLY A 208 10.42 -11.41 -8.00
CA GLY A 208 10.00 -10.54 -9.09
C GLY A 208 8.89 -9.55 -8.70
N ALA A 209 8.70 -9.27 -7.41
CA ALA A 209 7.70 -8.36 -6.88
C ALA A 209 7.69 -6.98 -7.55
N TYR A 210 8.84 -6.49 -7.98
CA TYR A 210 8.97 -5.17 -8.62
C TYR A 210 8.79 -5.18 -10.14
N LYS A 211 8.40 -6.31 -10.72
CA LYS A 211 7.98 -6.41 -12.13
C LYS A 211 6.47 -6.27 -12.32
N TYR A 212 5.72 -6.35 -11.23
CA TYR A 212 4.25 -6.21 -11.16
C TYR A 212 3.77 -4.72 -11.19
#